data_8d6f7413a5e4bfcc05e77bb76c844e12
#
_entry.id   8d6f7413a5e4bfcc05e77bb76c844e12
#
_cell.length_a   1.000
_cell.length_b   1.000
_cell.length_c   1.000
_cell.angle_alpha   90.00
_cell.angle_beta   90.00
_cell.angle_gamma   90.00
#
_symmetry.space_group_name_H-M   'P 1'
#
loop_
_entity.id
_entity.type
_entity.pdbx_description
1 polymer ?
#
loop_
_entity_poly.entity_id
_entity_poly.type
_entity_poly.pdbx_seq_one_letter_code
_entity_poly.pdbx_strand_id
1 'polypeptide(L)'
;VTVAPSYSGVTVRNHMTFTSTCDLEFLCRVIEDGAVTWEYPAFLDVAPGETGFLPVAWPASGMREVSVRLSYGTGWAPAGFEIGRGVMPAP
;
A
#
# COMPACT_ATOMS: atom_id res chain seq x y z
N VAL A 1 1.28 7.45 -7.07
CA VAL A 1 0.75 6.10 -6.88
C VAL A 1 -0.51 6.17 -6.03
N THR A 2 -1.59 5.56 -6.53
CA THR A 2 -2.87 5.48 -5.83
C THR A 2 -3.10 4.04 -5.38
N VAL A 3 -3.55 3.84 -4.16
CA VAL A 3 -3.87 2.52 -3.62
C VAL A 3 -5.30 2.49 -3.10
N ALA A 4 -6.01 1.40 -3.39
CA ALA A 4 -7.39 1.22 -2.97
C ALA A 4 -7.57 -0.17 -2.36
N PRO A 5 -7.65 -0.28 -1.03
CA PRO A 5 -7.93 -1.57 -0.38
C PRO A 5 -9.30 -2.09 -0.78
N SER A 6 -9.43 -3.41 -0.86
CA SER A 6 -10.68 -4.09 -1.14
C SER A 6 -10.79 -5.35 -0.30
N TYR A 7 -11.88 -6.11 -0.45
CA TYR A 7 -12.08 -7.33 0.34
C TYR A 7 -11.04 -8.41 0.06
N SER A 8 -10.48 -8.46 -1.14
CA SER A 8 -9.55 -9.51 -1.55
C SER A 8 -8.10 -9.04 -1.70
N GLY A 9 -7.84 -7.77 -1.53
CA GLY A 9 -6.49 -7.25 -1.68
C GLY A 9 -6.44 -5.74 -1.86
N VAL A 10 -5.51 -5.28 -2.70
CA VAL A 10 -5.28 -3.85 -2.94
C VAL A 10 -5.13 -3.62 -4.44
N THR A 11 -5.87 -2.65 -4.98
CA THR A 11 -5.65 -2.17 -6.34
C THR A 11 -4.62 -1.05 -6.30
N VAL A 12 -3.57 -1.17 -7.10
CA VAL A 12 -2.47 -0.20 -7.16
C VAL A 12 -2.43 0.40 -8.55
N ARG A 13 -2.54 1.72 -8.63
CA ARG A 13 -2.40 2.44 -9.89
C ARG A 13 -1.13 3.29 -9.87
N ASN A 14 -0.26 3.06 -10.83
CA ASN A 14 0.98 3.81 -10.97
C ASN A 14 0.79 4.97 -11.94
N HIS A 15 0.80 6.20 -11.41
CA HIS A 15 0.66 7.43 -12.20
C HIS A 15 2.00 8.00 -12.67
N MET A 16 3.11 7.37 -12.31
CA MET A 16 4.44 7.82 -12.71
C MET A 16 4.66 7.61 -14.20
N THR A 17 5.47 8.44 -14.80
CA THR A 17 5.70 8.40 -16.25
C THR A 17 6.80 7.42 -16.64
N PHE A 18 7.85 7.28 -15.81
CA PHE A 18 9.04 6.52 -16.16
C PHE A 18 9.48 5.50 -15.13
N THR A 19 8.79 5.40 -13.98
CA THR A 19 9.25 4.58 -12.85
C THR A 19 8.20 3.56 -12.45
N SER A 20 8.60 2.29 -12.31
CA SER A 20 7.73 1.25 -11.75
C SER A 20 7.65 1.36 -10.23
N THR A 21 6.76 0.58 -9.62
CA THR A 21 6.59 0.55 -8.16
C THR A 21 7.49 -0.47 -7.46
N CYS A 22 8.48 -1.05 -8.16
CA CYS A 22 9.32 -2.10 -7.60
C CYS A 22 10.12 -1.66 -6.37
N ASP A 23 10.40 -0.36 -6.23
CA ASP A 23 11.13 0.21 -5.11
C ASP A 23 10.22 0.72 -3.99
N LEU A 24 8.93 0.46 -4.07
CA LEU A 24 7.96 0.89 -3.08
C LEU A 24 7.51 -0.30 -2.23
N GLU A 25 7.34 -0.04 -0.93
CA GLU A 25 6.75 -0.99 0.00
C GLU A 25 5.28 -0.64 0.22
N PHE A 26 4.41 -1.63 0.10
CA PHE A 26 2.99 -1.49 0.40
C PHE A 26 2.73 -2.13 1.76
N LEU A 27 2.62 -1.31 2.79
CA LEU A 27 2.37 -1.79 4.14
C LEU A 27 0.87 -1.84 4.37
N CYS A 28 0.34 -3.07 4.43
CA CYS A 28 -1.08 -3.33 4.67
C CYS A 28 -1.30 -3.46 6.17
N ARG A 29 -2.27 -2.73 6.71
CA ARG A 29 -2.58 -2.73 8.13
C ARG A 29 -4.06 -2.89 8.38
N VAL A 30 -4.41 -3.48 9.52
CA VAL A 30 -5.78 -3.48 10.04
C VAL A 30 -5.77 -2.74 11.37
N ILE A 31 -6.71 -1.79 11.51
CA ILE A 31 -6.83 -0.94 12.69
C ILE A 31 -8.17 -1.23 13.36
N GLU A 32 -8.12 -1.56 14.63
CA GLU A 32 -9.31 -1.81 15.46
C GLU A 32 -9.20 -0.93 16.71
N ASP A 33 -10.27 -0.18 17.03
CA ASP A 33 -10.33 0.70 18.19
C ASP A 33 -9.15 1.67 18.28
N GLY A 34 -8.69 2.17 17.13
CA GLY A 34 -7.58 3.11 17.06
C GLY A 34 -6.19 2.48 17.17
N ALA A 35 -6.10 1.16 17.26
CA ALA A 35 -4.82 0.45 17.37
C ALA A 35 -4.59 -0.47 16.18
N VAL A 36 -3.34 -0.57 15.73
CA VAL A 36 -2.96 -1.49 14.67
C VAL A 36 -2.92 -2.90 15.25
N THR A 37 -3.78 -3.79 14.75
CA THR A 37 -3.88 -5.18 15.22
C THR A 37 -3.27 -6.19 14.26
N TRP A 38 -2.95 -5.76 13.03
CA TRP A 38 -2.38 -6.64 12.01
C TRP A 38 -1.59 -5.80 11.00
N GLU A 39 -0.42 -6.27 10.60
CA GLU A 39 0.42 -5.63 9.58
C GLU A 39 0.97 -6.67 8.61
N TYR A 40 1.04 -6.31 7.34
CA TYR A 40 1.61 -7.16 6.31
C TYR A 40 2.36 -6.30 5.28
N PRO A 41 3.69 -6.32 5.28
CA PRO A 41 4.46 -5.63 4.24
C PRO A 41 4.44 -6.43 2.95
N ALA A 42 4.29 -5.76 1.83
CA ALA A 42 4.23 -6.41 0.53
C ALA A 42 4.89 -5.54 -0.54
N PHE A 43 5.27 -6.17 -1.63
CA PHE A 43 5.85 -5.50 -2.79
C PHE A 43 5.08 -5.92 -4.04
N LEU A 44 4.86 -4.97 -4.95
CA LEU A 44 4.19 -5.22 -6.22
C LEU A 44 4.86 -4.34 -7.28
N ASP A 45 5.27 -4.95 -8.38
CA ASP A 45 5.86 -4.23 -9.50
C ASP A 45 4.76 -3.85 -10.49
N VAL A 46 4.42 -2.57 -10.53
CA VAL A 46 3.44 -2.01 -11.46
C VAL A 46 4.16 -1.06 -12.41
N ALA A 47 4.09 -1.34 -13.70
CA ALA A 47 4.73 -0.51 -14.72
C ALA A 47 4.12 0.90 -14.76
N PRO A 48 4.87 1.91 -15.25
CA PRO A 48 4.35 3.28 -15.37
C PRO A 48 3.04 3.33 -16.16
N GLY A 49 2.05 4.02 -15.63
CA GLY A 49 0.73 4.17 -16.25
C GLY A 49 -0.19 2.96 -16.14
N GLU A 50 0.28 1.87 -15.56
CA GLU A 50 -0.49 0.64 -15.44
C GLU A 50 -1.22 0.54 -14.09
N THR A 51 -2.15 -0.40 -14.02
CA THR A 51 -2.86 -0.77 -12.80
C THR A 51 -2.55 -2.22 -12.46
N GLY A 52 -2.19 -2.49 -11.22
CA GLY A 52 -1.92 -3.83 -10.72
C GLY A 52 -2.82 -4.17 -9.55
N PHE A 53 -2.88 -5.45 -9.20
CA PHE A 53 -3.64 -5.94 -8.07
C PHE A 53 -2.73 -6.75 -7.16
N LEU A 54 -2.70 -6.38 -5.87
CA LEU A 54 -1.96 -7.09 -4.82
C LEU A 54 -2.96 -7.90 -4.00
N PRO A 55 -2.96 -9.23 -4.10
CA PRO A 55 -3.83 -10.05 -3.26
C PRO A 55 -3.36 -10.01 -1.80
N VAL A 56 -4.28 -9.78 -0.88
CA VAL A 56 -3.99 -9.73 0.55
C VAL A 56 -5.08 -10.51 1.29
N ALA A 57 -4.65 -11.41 2.16
CA ALA A 57 -5.56 -12.19 3.01
C ALA A 57 -5.89 -11.36 4.28
N TRP A 58 -6.75 -10.36 4.14
CA TRP A 58 -7.12 -9.48 5.22
C TRP A 58 -7.82 -10.23 6.36
N PRO A 59 -7.58 -9.83 7.64
CA PRO A 59 -8.44 -10.26 8.72
C PRO A 59 -9.91 -9.88 8.48
N ALA A 60 -10.83 -10.62 9.11
CA ALA A 60 -12.26 -10.46 8.87
C ALA A 60 -12.85 -9.15 9.40
N SER A 61 -12.19 -8.51 10.35
CA SER A 61 -12.71 -7.29 10.99
C SER A 61 -11.65 -6.21 11.03
N GLY A 62 -12.08 -4.97 11.28
CA GLY A 62 -11.22 -3.81 11.39
C GLY A 62 -11.14 -2.98 10.12
N MET A 63 -10.64 -1.77 10.26
CA MET A 63 -10.41 -0.85 9.15
C MET A 63 -9.14 -1.24 8.42
N ARG A 64 -9.21 -1.34 7.09
CA ARG A 64 -8.07 -1.71 6.25
C ARG A 64 -7.36 -0.45 5.78
N GLU A 65 -6.04 -0.45 5.91
CA GLU A 65 -5.21 0.67 5.49
C GLU A 65 -4.02 0.17 4.71
N VAL A 66 -3.65 0.88 3.64
CA VAL A 66 -2.43 0.61 2.89
C VAL A 66 -1.60 1.89 2.87
N SER A 67 -0.36 1.79 3.34
CA SER A 67 0.63 2.87 3.30
C SER A 67 1.67 2.55 2.24
N VAL A 68 1.88 3.46 1.30
CA VAL A 68 2.92 3.32 0.28
C VAL A 68 4.15 4.06 0.75
N ARG A 69 5.26 3.35 0.90
CA ARG A 69 6.50 3.89 1.46
C ARG A 69 7.68 3.59 0.55
N LEU A 70 8.70 4.43 0.65
CA LEU A 70 9.98 4.16 -0.01
C LEU A 70 10.66 2.99 0.70
N SER A 71 11.12 1.99 -0.06
CA SER A 71 11.82 0.84 0.51
C SER A 71 13.28 1.15 0.84
N TYR A 72 13.82 2.24 0.28
CA TYR A 72 15.16 2.72 0.57
C TYR A 72 15.21 4.25 0.53
N GLY A 73 16.24 4.84 1.13
CA GLY A 73 16.41 6.29 1.14
C GLY A 73 16.76 6.85 -0.22
N THR A 74 16.30 8.07 -0.48
CA THR A 74 16.63 8.84 -1.67
C THR A 74 17.29 10.16 -1.26
N GLY A 75 17.72 10.96 -2.22
CA GLY A 75 18.32 12.26 -1.93
C GLY A 75 17.35 13.27 -1.32
N TRP A 76 16.03 13.04 -1.42
CA TRP A 76 15.00 13.95 -0.90
C TRP A 76 14.19 13.36 0.25
N ALA A 77 14.25 12.03 0.47
CA ALA A 77 13.46 11.38 1.53
C ALA A 77 14.17 10.12 2.05
N PRO A 78 14.03 9.82 3.36
CA PRO A 78 14.60 8.60 3.94
C PRO A 78 13.77 7.36 3.58
N ALA A 79 14.34 6.18 3.79
CA ALA A 79 13.61 4.91 3.70
C ALA A 79 12.44 4.92 4.68
N GLY A 80 11.31 4.35 4.29
CA GLY A 80 10.08 4.34 5.09
C GLY A 80 9.23 5.60 4.96
N PHE A 81 9.69 6.61 4.20
CA PHE A 81 8.90 7.82 3.96
C PHE A 81 7.60 7.46 3.24
N GLU A 82 6.45 7.85 3.79
CA GLU A 82 5.14 7.57 3.21
C GLU A 82 4.84 8.54 2.08
N ILE A 83 4.56 8.00 0.88
CA ILE A 83 4.24 8.79 -0.31
C ILE A 83 2.80 8.63 -0.77
N GLY A 84 2.03 7.76 -0.13
CA GLY A 84 0.63 7.55 -0.46
C GLY A 84 -0.08 6.71 0.58
N ARG A 85 -1.43 6.76 0.58
CA ARG A 85 -2.24 6.05 1.56
C ARG A 85 -3.63 5.78 1.01
N GLY A 86 -4.16 4.60 1.28
CA GLY A 86 -5.54 4.23 0.98
C GLY A 86 -6.19 3.60 2.21
N VAL A 87 -7.49 3.84 2.39
CA VAL A 87 -8.24 3.35 3.54
C VAL A 87 -9.57 2.77 3.08
N MET A 88 -9.95 1.62 3.65
CA MET A 88 -11.27 1.02 3.51
C MET A 88 -11.87 0.85 4.89
N PRO A 89 -13.02 1.50 5.18
CA PRO A 89 -13.67 1.37 6.48
C PRO A 89 -14.03 -0.07 6.82
N ALA A 90 -14.23 -0.35 8.11
CA ALA A 90 -14.70 -1.66 8.56
C ALA A 90 -16.08 -1.96 7.94
N PRO A 91 -16.33 -3.22 7.57
CA PRO A 91 -17.62 -3.63 7.01
C PRO A 91 -18.75 -3.54 8.01
#